data_f0323274de727e6121a7515f8990c91f
#
_entry.id   f0323274de727e6121a7515f8990c91f
#
_cell.length_a   1.000
_cell.length_b   1.000
_cell.length_c   1.000
_cell.angle_alpha   90.00
_cell.angle_beta   90.00
_cell.angle_gamma   90.00
#
_symmetry.space_group_name_H-M   'P 1'
#
loop_
_entity.id
_entity.type
_entity.pdbx_description
1 polymer ?
#
loop_
_entity_poly.entity_id
_entity_poly.type
_entity_poly.pdbx_seq_one_letter_code
_entity_poly.pdbx_strand_id
1 'polypeptide(L)'
;MKPMSTTERLDGRARLPRDERRALLLSAALEVFTVSGFHAASMDDIADRAEVSKPVLYQHFPSKLDLYLAVLDVHIDSLVFAIQKAIASTKENKNRVKATVDAYF
;
A
#
# COMPACT_ATOMS: atom_id res chain seq x y z
N MET A 1 -7.54 7.91 -22.43
CA MET A 1 -7.55 7.46 -21.93
C MET A 1 -7.38 7.09 -21.76
N LYS A 2 -7.46 6.75 -21.95
CA LYS A 2 -7.33 6.06 -21.69
C LYS A 2 -7.59 5.58 -21.67
N PRO A 3 -7.84 5.32 -22.09
CA PRO A 3 -8.08 4.55 -21.97
C PRO A 3 -7.94 3.98 -21.98
N MET A 4 -7.65 3.76 -22.06
CA MET A 4 -7.63 2.94 -22.06
C MET A 4 -8.10 2.32 -22.20
N SER A 5 -7.65 2.15 -22.77
CA SER A 5 -8.76 1.55 -23.20
C SER A 5 -9.21 0.33 -22.44
N THR A 6 -10.46 0.11 -22.49
CA THR A 6 -11.06 -0.89 -21.63
C THR A 6 -10.74 -2.29 -22.07
N THR A 7 -10.68 -2.49 -23.36
CA THR A 7 -10.39 -3.81 -23.91
C THR A 7 -9.00 -4.26 -23.55
N GLU A 8 -8.09 -3.35 -23.62
CA GLU A 8 -6.75 -3.65 -23.21
C GLU A 8 -6.71 -4.08 -21.76
N ARG A 9 -7.56 -3.49 -20.99
CA ARG A 9 -7.58 -3.77 -19.59
C ARG A 9 -8.04 -5.17 -19.29
N LEU A 10 -8.96 -5.69 -20.07
CA LEU A 10 -9.41 -7.05 -19.89
C LEU A 10 -8.29 -8.03 -20.13
N ASP A 11 -7.57 -7.81 -21.18
CA ASP A 11 -6.40 -8.64 -21.45
C ASP A 11 -5.33 -8.37 -20.43
N GLY A 12 -5.21 -7.13 -20.03
CA GLY A 12 -4.20 -6.73 -19.07
C GLY A 12 -4.39 -7.34 -17.72
N ARG A 13 -5.64 -7.66 -17.34
CA ARG A 13 -5.84 -8.27 -16.04
C ARG A 13 -5.19 -9.61 -15.92
N ALA A 14 -5.19 -10.38 -17.01
CA ALA A 14 -4.51 -11.65 -17.00
C ALA A 14 -3.01 -11.48 -17.00
N ARG A 15 -2.55 -10.30 -17.38
CA ARG A 15 -1.15 -10.04 -17.54
C ARG A 15 -0.72 -8.75 -16.90
N LEU A 16 -1.23 -8.47 -15.73
CA LEU A 16 -0.83 -7.27 -15.03
C LEU A 16 0.68 -7.23 -14.90
N PRO A 17 1.27 -6.06 -15.06
CA PRO A 17 2.69 -5.90 -14.79
C PRO A 17 3.01 -6.39 -13.38
N ARG A 18 4.21 -6.88 -13.23
CA ARG A 18 4.62 -7.46 -11.96
C ARG A 18 4.42 -6.49 -10.80
N ASP A 19 4.76 -5.22 -11.03
CA ASP A 19 4.63 -4.22 -9.96
C ASP A 19 3.18 -3.99 -9.56
N GLU A 20 2.28 -3.97 -10.54
CA GLU A 20 0.88 -3.78 -10.25
C GLU A 20 0.29 -4.98 -9.54
N ARG A 21 0.72 -6.16 -9.94
CA ARG A 21 0.27 -7.38 -9.27
C ARG A 21 0.77 -7.41 -7.83
N ARG A 22 2.02 -7.02 -7.64
CA ARG A 22 2.58 -6.95 -6.30
C ARG A 22 1.78 -5.97 -5.44
N ALA A 23 1.43 -4.83 -5.99
CA ALA A 23 0.64 -3.84 -5.26
C ALA A 23 -0.73 -4.37 -4.88
N LEU A 24 -1.37 -5.12 -5.78
CA LEU A 24 -2.65 -5.76 -5.47
C LEU A 24 -2.52 -6.75 -4.33
N LEU A 25 -1.45 -7.55 -4.36
CA LEU A 25 -1.22 -8.53 -3.32
C LEU A 25 -0.99 -7.85 -1.98
N LEU A 26 -0.23 -6.76 -1.97
CA LEU A 26 0.02 -6.03 -0.74
C LEU A 26 -1.25 -5.39 -0.20
N SER A 27 -2.08 -4.87 -1.08
CA SER A 27 -3.35 -4.28 -0.68
C SER A 27 -4.28 -5.32 -0.06
N ALA A 28 -4.38 -6.47 -0.72
CA ALA A 28 -5.21 -7.57 -0.21
C ALA A 28 -4.68 -8.07 1.14
N ALA A 29 -3.36 -8.20 1.23
CA ALA A 29 -2.74 -8.66 2.47
C ALA A 29 -2.99 -7.69 3.60
N LEU A 30 -2.89 -6.40 3.32
CA LEU A 30 -3.15 -5.40 4.35
C LEU A 30 -4.56 -5.54 4.89
N GLU A 31 -5.54 -5.74 4.02
CA GLU A 31 -6.91 -5.92 4.45
C GLU A 31 -7.07 -7.16 5.33
N VAL A 32 -6.49 -8.27 4.90
CA VAL A 32 -6.62 -9.51 5.65
C VAL A 32 -5.91 -9.39 7.00
N PHE A 33 -4.72 -8.83 7.01
CA PHE A 33 -3.98 -8.65 8.26
C PHE A 33 -4.70 -7.69 9.20
N THR A 34 -5.34 -6.66 8.65
CA THR A 34 -6.06 -5.70 9.47
C THR A 34 -7.28 -6.33 10.13
N VAL A 35 -8.00 -7.16 9.38
CA VAL A 35 -9.22 -7.77 9.89
C VAL A 35 -8.91 -8.93 10.82
N SER A 36 -7.97 -9.78 10.46
CA SER A 36 -7.73 -11.04 11.17
C SER A 36 -6.50 -11.03 12.07
N GLY A 37 -5.58 -10.11 11.84
CA GLY A 37 -4.29 -10.13 12.52
C GLY A 37 -3.33 -11.06 11.83
N PHE A 38 -2.06 -10.93 12.16
CA PHE A 38 -1.02 -11.71 11.49
C PHE A 38 -1.21 -13.20 11.69
N HIS A 39 -1.48 -13.61 12.92
CA HIS A 39 -1.53 -15.05 13.22
C HIS A 39 -2.73 -15.74 12.58
N ALA A 40 -3.87 -15.08 12.58
CA ALA A 40 -5.08 -15.67 12.02
C ALA A 40 -5.16 -15.55 10.51
N ALA A 41 -4.44 -14.62 9.93
CA ALA A 41 -4.44 -14.45 8.48
C ALA A 41 -3.74 -15.64 7.82
N SER A 42 -4.27 -16.07 6.69
CA SER A 42 -3.67 -17.17 5.95
C SER A 42 -3.32 -16.73 4.55
N MET A 43 -2.33 -17.39 3.96
CA MET A 43 -1.97 -17.12 2.57
C MET A 43 -3.14 -17.44 1.64
N ASP A 44 -3.95 -18.44 1.99
CA ASP A 44 -5.16 -18.77 1.23
C ASP A 44 -6.12 -17.59 1.20
N ASP A 45 -6.37 -17.00 2.35
CA ASP A 45 -7.27 -15.85 2.43
C ASP A 45 -6.76 -14.69 1.61
N ILE A 46 -5.47 -14.47 1.67
CA ILE A 46 -4.86 -13.36 0.94
C ILE A 46 -4.96 -13.60 -0.56
N ALA A 47 -4.67 -14.82 -1.01
CA ALA A 47 -4.79 -15.16 -2.42
C ALA A 47 -6.23 -14.99 -2.91
N ASP A 48 -7.18 -15.44 -2.12
CA ASP A 48 -8.60 -15.28 -2.45
C ASP A 48 -8.97 -13.81 -2.55
N ARG A 49 -8.51 -13.02 -1.61
CA ARG A 49 -8.83 -11.60 -1.59
C ARG A 49 -8.23 -10.88 -2.78
N ALA A 50 -7.03 -11.29 -3.18
CA ALA A 50 -6.34 -10.70 -4.32
C ALA A 50 -6.81 -11.29 -5.64
N GLU A 51 -7.61 -12.34 -5.59
CA GLU A 51 -8.11 -13.04 -6.77
C GLU A 51 -6.98 -13.59 -7.60
N VAL A 52 -6.01 -14.18 -6.94
CA VAL A 52 -4.90 -14.86 -7.61
C VAL A 52 -4.77 -16.27 -7.06
N SER A 53 -4.07 -17.12 -7.79
CA SER A 53 -3.81 -18.46 -7.31
C SER A 53 -2.72 -18.45 -6.27
N LYS A 54 -2.69 -19.48 -5.43
CA LYS A 54 -1.66 -19.58 -4.41
C LYS A 54 -0.25 -19.62 -5.01
N PRO A 55 -0.01 -20.37 -6.09
CA PRO A 55 1.32 -20.34 -6.69
C PRO A 55 1.76 -18.94 -7.10
N VAL A 56 0.85 -18.14 -7.62
CA VAL A 56 1.18 -16.77 -8.00
C VAL A 56 1.57 -15.96 -6.76
N LEU A 57 0.79 -16.09 -5.69
CA LEU A 57 1.10 -15.40 -4.46
C LEU A 57 2.47 -15.80 -3.95
N TYR A 58 2.76 -17.10 -3.92
CA TYR A 58 4.03 -17.58 -3.40
C TYR A 58 5.21 -17.21 -4.29
N GLN A 59 4.97 -16.94 -5.58
CA GLN A 59 6.02 -16.44 -6.43
C GLN A 59 6.48 -15.05 -6.02
N HIS A 60 5.55 -14.25 -5.51
CA HIS A 60 5.88 -12.90 -5.06
C HIS A 60 6.34 -12.88 -3.62
N PHE A 61 5.74 -13.69 -2.78
CA PHE A 61 6.00 -13.69 -1.34
C PHE A 61 6.06 -15.11 -0.84
N PRO A 62 7.26 -15.64 -0.63
CA PRO A 62 7.42 -17.06 -0.28
C PRO A 62 6.78 -17.45 1.05
N SER A 63 6.56 -16.49 1.94
CA SER A 63 5.97 -16.82 3.23
C SER A 63 5.06 -15.69 3.69
N LYS A 64 4.23 -16.00 4.67
CA LYS A 64 3.34 -15.01 5.27
C LYS A 64 4.16 -13.90 5.92
N LEU A 65 5.27 -14.26 6.53
CA LEU A 65 6.13 -13.26 7.16
C LEU A 65 6.72 -12.31 6.12
N ASP A 66 7.19 -12.86 5.00
CA ASP A 66 7.71 -12.01 3.92
C ASP A 66 6.66 -11.03 3.43
N LEU A 67 5.44 -11.51 3.28
CA LEU A 67 4.33 -10.69 2.84
C LEU A 67 4.02 -9.62 3.88
N TYR A 68 4.01 -10.01 5.15
CA TYR A 68 3.74 -9.08 6.23
C TYR A 68 4.79 -7.98 6.29
N LEU A 69 6.05 -8.34 6.16
CA LEU A 69 7.13 -7.36 6.17
C LEU A 69 7.02 -6.42 4.98
N ALA A 70 6.63 -6.92 3.83
CA ALA A 70 6.46 -6.08 2.65
C ALA A 70 5.29 -5.11 2.84
N VAL A 71 4.21 -5.56 3.48
CA VAL A 71 3.08 -4.68 3.79
C VAL A 71 3.53 -3.57 4.73
N LEU A 72 4.30 -3.93 5.75
CA LEU A 72 4.81 -2.93 6.67
C LEU A 72 5.72 -1.92 5.98
N ASP A 73 6.57 -2.40 5.08
CA ASP A 73 7.47 -1.53 4.33
C ASP A 73 6.69 -0.48 3.56
N VAL A 74 5.69 -0.91 2.81
CA VAL A 74 4.88 0.01 2.02
C VAL A 74 4.14 0.98 2.92
N HIS A 75 3.61 0.46 4.03
CA HIS A 75 2.86 1.29 4.97
C HIS A 75 3.77 2.32 5.62
N ILE A 76 4.98 1.91 5.99
CA ILE A 76 5.94 2.82 6.59
C ILE A 76 6.34 3.89 5.58
N ASP A 77 6.58 3.50 4.32
CA ASP A 77 6.90 4.47 3.28
C ASP A 77 5.79 5.48 3.10
N SER A 78 4.55 5.01 3.10
CA SER A 78 3.41 5.91 2.99
C SER A 78 3.32 6.85 4.17
N LEU A 79 3.58 6.34 5.36
CA LEU A 79 3.57 7.15 6.56
C LEU A 79 4.67 8.18 6.53
N VAL A 80 5.88 7.78 6.14
CA VAL A 80 7.01 8.70 6.03
C VAL A 80 6.68 9.79 5.02
N PHE A 81 6.12 9.41 3.88
CA PHE A 81 5.75 10.39 2.86
C PHE A 81 4.71 11.36 3.40
N ALA A 82 3.71 10.85 4.11
CA ALA A 82 2.67 11.70 4.69
C ALA A 82 3.27 12.66 5.71
N ILE A 83 4.20 12.18 6.52
CA ILE A 83 4.87 13.01 7.52
C ILE A 83 5.70 14.09 6.82
N GLN A 84 6.44 13.71 5.79
CA GLN A 84 7.25 14.67 5.04
C GLN A 84 6.38 15.74 4.40
N LYS A 85 5.23 15.33 3.86
CA LYS A 85 4.31 16.25 3.26
C LYS A 85 3.71 17.20 4.31
N ALA A 86 3.39 16.65 5.46
CA ALA A 86 2.85 17.46 6.55
C ALA A 86 3.88 18.44 7.05
N ILE A 87 5.14 18.02 7.14
CA ILE A 87 6.22 18.91 7.55
C ILE A 87 6.40 20.03 6.54
N ALA A 88 6.34 19.71 5.26
CA ALA A 88 6.48 20.73 4.21
C ALA A 88 5.33 21.74 4.30
N SER A 89 4.12 21.28 4.51
CA SER A 89 2.97 22.15 4.74
C SER A 89 3.19 23.01 5.97
N THR A 90 3.69 22.39 7.02
CA THR A 90 3.92 23.07 8.27
C THR A 90 4.97 24.15 8.15
N LYS A 91 5.95 23.96 7.26
CA LYS A 91 6.95 24.98 7.07
C LYS A 91 6.34 26.29 6.56
N GLU A 92 5.38 26.17 5.66
CA GLU A 92 4.69 27.35 5.19
C GLU A 92 3.82 27.94 6.30
N ASN A 93 3.10 27.08 6.98
CA ASN A 93 2.25 27.52 8.07
C ASN A 93 3.07 27.90 9.29
N LYS A 94 4.26 27.36 9.41
CA LYS A 94 5.12 27.64 10.53
C LYS A 94 5.47 29.12 10.62
N ASN A 95 5.64 29.76 9.48
CA ASN A 95 5.90 31.18 9.47
C ASN A 95 4.73 31.94 10.08
N ARG A 96 3.52 31.53 9.78
CA ARG A 96 2.34 32.17 10.36
C ARG A 96 2.21 31.87 11.83
N VAL A 97 2.39 30.59 12.17
CA VAL A 97 2.29 30.18 13.56
C VAL A 97 3.36 30.85 14.38
N LYS A 98 4.56 30.89 13.86
CA LYS A 98 5.65 31.52 14.56
C LYS A 98 5.40 33.00 14.73
N ALA A 99 4.91 33.66 13.69
CA ALA A 99 4.59 35.07 13.79
C ALA A 99 3.50 35.31 14.84
N THR A 100 2.51 34.43 14.87
CA THR A 100 1.45 34.53 15.85
C THR A 100 1.97 34.33 17.27
N VAL A 101 2.80 33.30 17.44
CA VAL A 101 3.39 33.01 18.73
C VAL A 101 4.29 34.16 19.17
N ASP A 102 5.11 34.67 18.27
CA ASP A 102 5.99 35.76 18.56
C ASP A 102 5.19 37.01 18.99
N ALA A 103 4.03 37.17 18.38
CA ALA A 103 3.18 38.31 18.75
C ALA A 103 2.62 38.18 20.17
N TYR A 104 2.50 36.95 20.66
CA TYR A 104 2.04 36.71 22.03
C TYR A 104 3.16 36.70 23.04
N PHE A 105 4.36 36.51 22.58
CA PHE A 105 5.53 36.51 23.45
C PHE A 105 6.44 37.68 23.17
#